data_2557682d640a50046be9198f123e4e92
#
_entry.id   2557682d640a50046be9198f123e4e92
#
_cell.length_a   1.000
_cell.length_b   1.000
_cell.length_c   1.000
_cell.angle_alpha   90.00
_cell.angle_beta   90.00
_cell.angle_gamma   90.00
#
_symmetry.space_group_name_H-M   'P 1'
#
loop_
_entity.id
_entity.type
_entity.pdbx_description
1 polymer ?
#
loop_
_entity_poly.entity_id
_entity_poly.type
_entity_poly.pdbx_seq_one_letter_code
_entity_poly.pdbx_strand_id
1 'polypeptide(L)'
;DGIEKVVILIRKLNDKEHLCAYYTATHEIAPDALKAEISKHLTQYMIPTAYLQLDKMPMTPNGKTDVKALPEPVLAISSAYEAPTNAIEKTFCEIFAGILQLDKVGATDNFFELGGTSLVVTRVIIEADKAGYRITYGDVFNHPTPRQLTYLVNGNNANDEDSQLSDYDYT
;
A
#
# COMPACT_ATOMS: atom_id res chain seq x y z
N ASP A 1 -3.55 8.87 -21.29
CA ASP A 1 -3.22 9.92 -22.25
C ASP A 1 -3.26 11.29 -21.56
N GLY A 2 -2.44 12.27 -22.02
CA GLY A 2 -2.43 13.63 -21.48
C GLY A 2 -1.21 14.01 -20.67
N ILE A 3 -0.36 13.07 -20.26
CA ILE A 3 0.89 13.35 -19.58
C ILE A 3 1.92 13.83 -20.59
N GLU A 4 2.57 14.96 -20.28
CA GLU A 4 3.60 15.57 -21.15
C GLU A 4 5.03 15.27 -20.68
N LYS A 5 5.27 15.39 -19.36
CA LYS A 5 6.56 15.12 -18.73
C LYS A 5 6.37 14.41 -17.40
N VAL A 6 7.28 13.50 -17.08
CA VAL A 6 7.31 12.78 -15.80
C VAL A 6 8.73 12.77 -15.27
N VAL A 7 8.87 12.98 -13.97
CA VAL A 7 10.11 12.80 -13.22
C VAL A 7 9.80 11.96 -12.00
N ILE A 8 10.54 10.88 -11.81
CA ILE A 8 10.38 10.00 -10.65
C ILE A 8 11.65 10.10 -9.80
N LEU A 9 11.47 10.38 -8.53
CA LEU A 9 12.54 10.58 -7.57
C LEU A 9 12.25 9.85 -6.27
N ILE A 10 13.32 9.44 -5.59
CA ILE A 10 13.23 9.00 -4.21
C ILE A 10 13.31 10.25 -3.32
N ARG A 11 12.30 10.44 -2.47
CA ARG A 11 12.26 11.50 -1.47
C ARG A 11 12.19 10.89 -0.08
N LYS A 12 12.94 11.47 0.84
CA LYS A 12 12.88 11.09 2.25
C LYS A 12 11.79 11.92 2.95
N LEU A 13 10.73 11.24 3.39
CA LEU A 13 9.59 11.82 4.09
C LEU A 13 9.41 11.06 5.40
N ASN A 14 9.36 11.77 6.53
CA ASN A 14 9.24 11.15 7.86
C ASN A 14 10.29 10.04 8.11
N ASP A 15 11.56 10.31 7.76
CA ASP A 15 12.69 9.39 7.85
C ASP A 15 12.59 8.10 7.01
N LYS A 16 11.61 8.02 6.10
CA LYS A 16 11.43 6.92 5.14
C LYS A 16 11.62 7.39 3.71
N GLU A 17 12.16 6.52 2.88
CA GLU A 17 12.31 6.75 1.44
C GLU A 17 11.03 6.40 0.70
N HIS A 18 10.54 7.34 -0.10
CA HIS A 18 9.34 7.22 -0.92
C HIS A 18 9.64 7.50 -2.37
N LEU A 19 9.08 6.68 -3.24
CA LEU A 19 9.11 6.91 -4.68
C LEU A 19 8.02 7.93 -5.03
N CYS A 20 8.43 9.11 -5.52
CA CYS A 20 7.53 10.22 -5.82
C CYS A 20 7.54 10.52 -7.31
N ALA A 21 6.37 10.62 -7.91
CA ALA A 21 6.17 10.97 -9.31
C ALA A 21 5.71 12.42 -9.43
N TYR A 22 6.48 13.24 -10.14
CA TYR A 22 6.11 14.59 -10.55
C TYR A 22 5.78 14.58 -12.03
N TYR A 23 4.68 15.18 -12.42
CA TYR A 23 4.27 15.17 -13.82
C TYR A 23 3.57 16.46 -14.23
N THR A 24 3.66 16.79 -15.52
CA THR A 24 2.83 17.80 -16.16
C THR A 24 1.86 17.10 -17.11
N ALA A 25 0.67 17.63 -17.25
CA ALA A 25 -0.35 17.09 -18.13
C ALA A 25 -1.20 18.19 -18.75
N THR A 26 -1.85 17.87 -19.86
CA THR A 26 -2.74 18.80 -20.59
C THR A 26 -4.04 19.08 -19.86
N HIS A 27 -4.39 18.28 -18.87
CA HIS A 27 -5.57 18.41 -18.02
C HIS A 27 -5.29 17.81 -16.64
N GLU A 28 -6.14 18.09 -15.68
CA GLU A 28 -6.02 17.50 -14.33
C GLU A 28 -6.26 16.00 -14.38
N ILE A 29 -5.31 15.22 -13.84
CA ILE A 29 -5.38 13.77 -13.76
C ILE A 29 -5.31 13.38 -12.30
N ALA A 30 -6.36 12.72 -11.81
CA ALA A 30 -6.42 12.25 -10.43
C ALA A 30 -5.29 11.23 -10.15
N PRO A 31 -4.55 11.37 -9.03
CA PRO A 31 -3.50 10.42 -8.63
C PRO A 31 -3.97 8.97 -8.60
N ASP A 32 -5.20 8.73 -8.14
CA ASP A 32 -5.77 7.38 -8.06
C ASP A 32 -5.97 6.73 -9.44
N ALA A 33 -6.32 7.52 -10.46
CA ALA A 33 -6.44 7.04 -11.83
C ALA A 33 -5.08 6.62 -12.41
N LEU A 34 -4.03 7.41 -12.14
CA LEU A 34 -2.66 7.07 -12.53
C LEU A 34 -2.17 5.81 -11.83
N LYS A 35 -2.39 5.73 -10.53
CA LYS A 35 -2.03 4.58 -9.72
C LYS A 35 -2.73 3.31 -10.21
N ALA A 36 -4.03 3.36 -10.47
CA ALA A 36 -4.80 2.24 -10.99
C ALA A 36 -4.28 1.76 -12.35
N GLU A 37 -3.90 2.68 -13.25
CA GLU A 37 -3.35 2.33 -14.55
C GLU A 37 -1.95 1.73 -14.44
N ILE A 38 -1.07 2.32 -13.64
CA ILE A 38 0.31 1.84 -13.43
C ILE A 38 0.29 0.46 -12.76
N SER A 39 -0.62 0.21 -11.83
CA SER A 39 -0.76 -1.07 -11.13
C SER A 39 -1.08 -2.26 -12.05
N LYS A 40 -1.59 -2.03 -13.24
CA LYS A 40 -1.83 -3.08 -14.24
C LYS A 40 -0.53 -3.60 -14.87
N HIS A 41 0.54 -2.82 -14.83
CA HIS A 41 1.77 -3.07 -15.56
C HIS A 41 3.00 -3.22 -14.66
N LEU A 42 2.97 -2.67 -13.45
CA LEU A 42 4.09 -2.68 -12.52
C LEU A 42 3.75 -3.44 -11.24
N THR A 43 4.78 -4.04 -10.65
CA THR A 43 4.67 -4.63 -9.33
C THR A 43 4.56 -3.56 -8.24
N GLN A 44 3.95 -3.90 -7.13
CA GLN A 44 3.56 -2.96 -6.07
C GLN A 44 4.71 -2.07 -5.57
N TYR A 45 5.92 -2.62 -5.44
CA TYR A 45 7.10 -1.87 -4.98
C TYR A 45 7.69 -0.89 -6.01
N MET A 46 7.24 -0.94 -7.26
CA MET A 46 7.62 -0.01 -8.34
C MET A 46 6.63 1.14 -8.51
N ILE A 47 5.49 1.08 -7.81
CA ILE A 47 4.44 2.09 -7.89
C ILE A 47 4.82 3.26 -6.99
N PRO A 48 4.86 4.50 -7.51
CA PRO A 48 5.08 5.68 -6.69
C PRO A 48 4.05 5.79 -5.57
N THR A 49 4.50 6.21 -4.39
CA THR A 49 3.63 6.42 -3.23
C THR A 49 3.07 7.84 -3.15
N ALA A 50 3.67 8.77 -3.89
CA ALA A 50 3.20 10.13 -4.02
C ALA A 50 3.17 10.57 -5.48
N TYR A 51 2.14 11.32 -5.85
CA TYR A 51 1.93 11.85 -7.19
C TYR A 51 1.65 13.34 -7.10
N LEU A 52 2.45 14.16 -7.78
CA LEU A 52 2.25 15.61 -7.86
C LEU A 52 2.14 16.05 -9.30
N GLN A 53 0.97 16.59 -9.63
CA GLN A 53 0.79 17.30 -10.89
C GLN A 53 1.31 18.73 -10.73
N LEU A 54 2.12 19.16 -11.68
CA LEU A 54 2.67 20.51 -11.74
C LEU A 54 2.17 21.22 -13.01
N ASP A 55 1.93 22.50 -12.91
CA ASP A 55 1.61 23.32 -14.08
C ASP A 55 2.76 23.38 -15.05
N LYS A 56 3.99 23.41 -14.51
CA LYS A 56 5.22 23.44 -15.30
C LYS A 56 6.35 22.71 -14.57
N MET A 57 7.07 21.88 -15.31
CA MET A 57 8.27 21.24 -14.78
C MET A 57 9.38 22.28 -14.62
N PRO A 58 9.94 22.47 -13.39
CA PRO A 58 11.05 23.39 -13.20
C PRO A 58 12.29 22.91 -13.97
N MET A 59 12.95 23.83 -14.66
CA MET A 59 14.10 23.54 -15.52
C MET A 59 15.29 24.37 -15.10
N THR A 60 16.48 23.76 -15.12
CA THR A 60 17.75 24.48 -14.98
C THR A 60 18.05 25.31 -16.24
N PRO A 61 18.96 26.31 -16.17
CA PRO A 61 19.39 27.08 -17.34
C PRO A 61 19.93 26.20 -18.49
N ASN A 62 20.42 25.01 -18.17
CA ASN A 62 20.95 24.04 -19.14
C ASN A 62 19.88 23.12 -19.73
N GLY A 63 18.58 23.35 -19.47
CA GLY A 63 17.48 22.58 -20.03
C GLY A 63 17.24 21.21 -19.37
N LYS A 64 17.80 20.97 -18.18
CA LYS A 64 17.52 19.77 -17.38
C LYS A 64 16.46 20.09 -16.31
N THR A 65 15.75 19.08 -15.84
CA THR A 65 14.82 19.27 -14.71
C THR A 65 15.57 19.73 -13.46
N ASP A 66 15.10 20.80 -12.85
CA ASP A 66 15.63 21.30 -11.59
C ASP A 66 14.97 20.53 -10.42
N VAL A 67 15.62 19.45 -10.02
CA VAL A 67 15.16 18.58 -8.93
C VAL A 67 15.05 19.32 -7.59
N LYS A 68 15.88 20.36 -7.38
CA LYS A 68 15.87 21.15 -6.13
C LYS A 68 14.69 22.11 -6.05
N ALA A 69 14.19 22.54 -7.20
CA ALA A 69 13.03 23.43 -7.29
C ALA A 69 11.69 22.67 -7.27
N LEU A 70 11.71 21.33 -7.28
CA LEU A 70 10.50 20.53 -7.14
C LEU A 70 9.94 20.66 -5.72
N PRO A 71 8.62 20.87 -5.56
CA PRO A 71 8.00 20.96 -4.25
C PRO A 71 8.14 19.66 -3.47
N GLU A 72 8.14 19.74 -2.15
CA GLU A 72 8.07 18.54 -1.33
C GLU A 72 6.71 17.85 -1.54
N PRO A 73 6.71 16.54 -1.81
CA PRO A 73 5.48 15.82 -1.97
C PRO A 73 4.76 15.76 -0.61
N VAL A 74 3.54 16.24 -0.58
CA VAL A 74 2.63 15.88 0.50
C VAL A 74 2.24 14.43 0.22
N LEU A 75 2.61 13.51 1.10
CA LEU A 75 2.01 12.17 1.06
C LEU A 75 0.51 12.41 1.19
N ALA A 76 -0.19 12.43 0.08
CA ALA A 76 -1.60 12.21 0.12
C ALA A 76 -1.78 10.80 0.70
N ILE A 77 -1.99 10.73 2.02
CA ILE A 77 -2.65 9.59 2.61
C ILE A 77 -4.03 9.65 1.97
N SER A 78 -4.14 9.08 0.79
CA SER A 78 -5.29 9.22 -0.09
C SER A 78 -6.41 8.25 0.26
N SER A 79 -6.45 7.79 1.49
CA SER A 79 -7.66 7.19 2.01
C SER A 79 -8.14 8.04 3.18
N ALA A 80 -9.33 8.59 3.07
CA ALA A 80 -10.07 8.98 4.25
C ALA A 80 -9.99 7.80 5.22
N TYR A 81 -9.46 8.02 6.45
CA TYR A 81 -9.34 6.96 7.45
C TYR A 81 -10.66 6.18 7.54
N GLU A 82 -10.62 4.93 7.17
CA GLU A 82 -11.73 4.01 7.38
C GLU A 82 -11.47 3.17 8.64
N ALA A 83 -12.33 3.33 9.62
CA ALA A 83 -12.27 2.54 10.84
C ALA A 83 -12.49 1.04 10.52
N PRO A 84 -11.82 0.12 11.24
CA PRO A 84 -12.11 -1.30 11.11
C PRO A 84 -13.56 -1.60 11.46
N THR A 85 -14.20 -2.46 10.67
CA THR A 85 -15.63 -2.83 10.82
C THR A 85 -15.85 -4.10 11.63
N ASN A 86 -14.79 -4.88 11.84
CA ASN A 86 -14.84 -6.12 12.60
C ASN A 86 -13.54 -6.35 13.38
N ALA A 87 -13.55 -7.37 14.27
CA ALA A 87 -12.42 -7.67 15.16
C ALA A 87 -11.15 -8.06 14.40
N ILE A 88 -11.27 -8.76 13.28
CA ILE A 88 -10.11 -9.21 12.47
C ILE A 88 -9.47 -8.02 11.76
N GLU A 89 -10.28 -7.15 11.13
CA GLU A 89 -9.77 -5.89 10.55
C GLU A 89 -9.04 -5.05 11.62
N LYS A 90 -9.61 -4.96 12.81
CA LYS A 90 -9.00 -4.23 13.92
C LYS A 90 -7.64 -4.81 14.28
N THR A 91 -7.53 -6.13 14.38
CA THR A 91 -6.26 -6.80 14.68
C THR A 91 -5.20 -6.50 13.61
N PHE A 92 -5.53 -6.57 12.33
CA PHE A 92 -4.59 -6.23 11.27
C PHE A 92 -4.22 -4.75 11.24
N CYS A 93 -5.16 -3.84 11.54
CA CYS A 93 -4.88 -2.42 11.70
C CYS A 93 -3.88 -2.18 12.84
N GLU A 94 -4.05 -2.83 13.97
CA GLU A 94 -3.17 -2.73 15.14
C GLU A 94 -1.78 -3.33 14.85
N ILE A 95 -1.71 -4.46 14.16
CA ILE A 95 -0.44 -5.08 13.71
C ILE A 95 0.33 -4.11 12.80
N PHE A 96 -0.33 -3.55 11.78
CA PHE A 96 0.29 -2.59 10.88
C PHE A 96 0.76 -1.33 11.61
N ALA A 97 -0.08 -0.76 12.46
CA ALA A 97 0.25 0.42 13.25
C ALA A 97 1.47 0.18 14.14
N GLY A 98 1.49 -0.93 14.88
CA GLY A 98 2.60 -1.29 15.77
C GLY A 98 3.92 -1.52 15.04
N ILE A 99 3.88 -2.20 13.89
CA ILE A 99 5.07 -2.51 13.08
C ILE A 99 5.61 -1.25 12.39
N LEU A 100 4.72 -0.40 11.86
CA LEU A 100 5.08 0.82 11.15
C LEU A 100 5.29 2.02 12.08
N GLN A 101 5.03 1.85 13.38
CA GLN A 101 5.12 2.90 14.41
C GLN A 101 4.23 4.11 14.07
N LEU A 102 2.99 3.82 13.70
CA LEU A 102 1.96 4.81 13.42
C LEU A 102 0.95 4.84 14.55
N ASP A 103 0.34 6.00 14.80
CA ASP A 103 -0.69 6.15 15.85
C ASP A 103 -1.94 5.32 15.52
N LYS A 104 -2.30 5.23 14.24
CA LYS A 104 -3.41 4.40 13.76
C LYS A 104 -3.26 4.09 12.27
N VAL A 105 -3.89 2.99 11.87
CA VAL A 105 -4.00 2.54 10.48
C VAL A 105 -5.47 2.25 10.18
N GLY A 106 -5.95 2.69 9.03
CA GLY A 106 -7.30 2.40 8.56
C GLY A 106 -7.42 1.03 7.89
N ALA A 107 -8.64 0.52 7.78
CA ALA A 107 -8.91 -0.80 7.22
C ALA A 107 -8.54 -0.92 5.73
N THR A 108 -8.52 0.20 5.01
CA THR A 108 -8.17 0.28 3.57
C THR A 108 -6.78 0.82 3.30
N ASP A 109 -6.01 1.13 4.34
CA ASP A 109 -4.66 1.65 4.19
C ASP A 109 -3.71 0.56 3.68
N ASN A 110 -2.91 0.91 2.67
CA ASN A 110 -1.95 -0.01 2.07
C ASN A 110 -0.65 -0.03 2.86
N PHE A 111 -0.24 -1.22 3.32
CA PHE A 111 0.97 -1.45 4.10
C PHE A 111 2.23 -0.82 3.50
N PHE A 112 2.42 -0.99 2.18
CA PHE A 112 3.61 -0.48 1.50
C PHE A 112 3.58 1.04 1.33
N GLU A 113 2.40 1.63 1.12
CA GLU A 113 2.23 3.08 1.04
C GLU A 113 2.48 3.76 2.38
N LEU A 114 2.14 3.10 3.47
CA LEU A 114 2.45 3.56 4.83
C LEU A 114 3.94 3.44 5.18
N GLY A 115 4.76 2.92 4.27
CA GLY A 115 6.20 2.77 4.42
C GLY A 115 6.66 1.37 4.86
N GLY A 116 5.78 0.38 4.75
CA GLY A 116 6.14 -1.03 4.90
C GLY A 116 7.12 -1.46 3.79
N THR A 117 8.06 -2.32 4.14
CA THR A 117 9.04 -2.90 3.22
C THR A 117 8.95 -4.41 3.24
N SER A 118 9.52 -5.05 2.23
CA SER A 118 9.60 -6.52 2.15
C SER A 118 10.25 -7.17 3.38
N LEU A 119 11.24 -6.50 3.97
CA LEU A 119 11.88 -6.99 5.20
C LEU A 119 10.94 -6.99 6.40
N VAL A 120 10.02 -6.05 6.43
CA VAL A 120 9.09 -5.87 7.56
C VAL A 120 7.86 -6.77 7.44
N VAL A 121 7.55 -7.30 6.24
CA VAL A 121 6.44 -8.24 6.01
C VAL A 121 6.55 -9.48 6.90
N THR A 122 7.76 -10.00 7.13
CA THR A 122 7.98 -11.14 8.02
C THR A 122 7.45 -10.88 9.44
N ARG A 123 7.57 -9.64 9.93
CA ARG A 123 7.03 -9.26 11.24
C ARG A 123 5.51 -9.25 11.24
N VAL A 124 4.88 -8.84 10.13
CA VAL A 124 3.41 -8.91 9.97
C VAL A 124 2.93 -10.35 10.08
N ILE A 125 3.61 -11.29 9.41
CA ILE A 125 3.28 -12.72 9.45
C ILE A 125 3.39 -13.27 10.87
N ILE A 126 4.47 -12.95 11.59
CA ILE A 126 4.69 -13.41 12.97
C ILE A 126 3.60 -12.86 13.91
N GLU A 127 3.27 -11.59 13.82
CA GLU A 127 2.24 -10.97 14.68
C GLU A 127 0.83 -11.49 14.32
N ALA A 128 0.55 -11.73 13.04
CA ALA A 128 -0.69 -12.36 12.62
C ALA A 128 -0.83 -13.79 13.16
N ASP A 129 0.24 -14.60 13.09
CA ASP A 129 0.25 -15.99 13.62
C ASP A 129 0.00 -16.01 15.14
N LYS A 130 0.62 -15.07 15.89
CA LYS A 130 0.34 -14.90 17.34
C LYS A 130 -1.11 -14.54 17.62
N ALA A 131 -1.76 -13.82 16.72
CA ALA A 131 -3.18 -13.47 16.81
C ALA A 131 -4.12 -14.61 16.34
N GLY A 132 -3.56 -15.74 15.86
CA GLY A 132 -4.31 -16.90 15.38
C GLY A 132 -4.65 -16.86 13.89
N TYR A 133 -4.04 -15.94 13.11
CA TYR A 133 -4.30 -15.80 11.68
C TYR A 133 -3.07 -16.24 10.87
N ARG A 134 -3.25 -17.28 10.05
CA ARG A 134 -2.20 -17.77 9.16
C ARG A 134 -2.25 -17.01 7.84
N ILE A 135 -1.19 -16.28 7.56
CA ILE A 135 -0.97 -15.58 6.30
C ILE A 135 0.45 -15.85 5.81
N THR A 136 0.64 -15.81 4.52
CA THR A 136 1.95 -16.00 3.88
C THR A 136 2.54 -14.67 3.43
N TYR A 137 3.80 -14.71 3.04
CA TYR A 137 4.50 -13.57 2.45
C TYR A 137 3.78 -13.05 1.20
N GLY A 138 3.35 -13.97 0.32
CA GLY A 138 2.59 -13.63 -0.89
C GLY A 138 1.24 -12.98 -0.58
N ASP A 139 0.60 -13.36 0.52
CA ASP A 139 -0.70 -12.80 0.91
C ASP A 139 -0.59 -11.31 1.24
N VAL A 140 0.45 -10.90 1.96
CA VAL A 140 0.65 -9.47 2.28
C VAL A 140 0.95 -8.66 1.02
N PHE A 141 1.64 -9.24 0.03
CA PHE A 141 1.90 -8.57 -1.25
C PHE A 141 0.65 -8.43 -2.12
N ASN A 142 -0.16 -9.48 -2.19
CA ASN A 142 -1.37 -9.51 -3.01
C ASN A 142 -2.55 -8.79 -2.33
N HIS A 143 -2.55 -8.74 -1.01
CA HIS A 143 -3.61 -8.20 -0.17
C HIS A 143 -3.04 -7.22 0.87
N PRO A 144 -2.47 -6.07 0.45
CA PRO A 144 -1.68 -5.19 1.31
C PRO A 144 -2.49 -4.32 2.27
N THR A 145 -3.79 -4.53 2.40
CA THR A 145 -4.63 -3.78 3.33
C THR A 145 -5.23 -4.67 4.42
N PRO A 146 -5.50 -4.14 5.63
CA PRO A 146 -6.14 -4.90 6.69
C PRO A 146 -7.45 -5.57 6.26
N ARG A 147 -8.28 -4.87 5.49
CA ARG A 147 -9.55 -5.38 4.97
C ARG A 147 -9.36 -6.58 4.05
N GLN A 148 -8.42 -6.51 3.12
CA GLN A 148 -8.14 -7.60 2.19
C GLN A 148 -7.60 -8.84 2.90
N LEU A 149 -6.69 -8.67 3.87
CA LEU A 149 -6.20 -9.76 4.70
C LEU A 149 -7.32 -10.40 5.53
N THR A 150 -8.25 -9.59 6.01
CA THR A 150 -9.43 -10.09 6.73
C THR A 150 -10.31 -10.99 5.86
N TYR A 151 -10.56 -10.60 4.61
CA TYR A 151 -11.32 -11.44 3.68
C TYR A 151 -10.61 -12.76 3.38
N LEU A 152 -9.28 -12.70 3.23
CA LEU A 152 -8.46 -13.89 2.98
C LEU A 152 -8.56 -14.89 4.14
N VAL A 153 -8.35 -14.45 5.39
CA VAL A 153 -8.37 -15.36 6.56
C VAL A 153 -9.78 -15.88 6.85
N ASN A 154 -10.83 -15.10 6.60
CA ASN A 154 -12.20 -15.56 6.70
C ASN A 154 -12.53 -16.64 5.64
N GLY A 155 -12.05 -16.48 4.41
CA GLY A 155 -12.21 -17.47 3.36
C GLY A 155 -11.48 -18.78 3.65
N ASN A 156 -10.30 -18.71 4.25
CA ASN A 156 -9.53 -19.90 4.63
C ASN A 156 -10.16 -20.66 5.80
N ASN A 157 -10.72 -19.96 6.79
CA ASN A 157 -11.40 -20.60 7.92
C ASN A 157 -12.69 -21.32 7.49
N ALA A 158 -13.38 -20.86 6.44
CA ALA A 158 -14.56 -21.54 5.91
C ALA A 158 -14.23 -22.88 5.23
N ASN A 159 -13.00 -23.04 4.72
CA ASN A 159 -12.56 -24.27 4.08
C ASN A 159 -12.02 -25.33 5.07
N ASP A 160 -11.58 -24.91 6.26
CA ASP A 160 -11.09 -25.85 7.30
C ASP A 160 -12.23 -26.51 8.07
N GLU A 161 -13.42 -25.90 8.18
CA GLU A 161 -14.58 -26.50 8.82
C GLU A 161 -15.23 -27.63 7.98
N ASP A 162 -15.11 -27.54 6.65
CA ASP A 162 -15.67 -28.56 5.74
C ASP A 162 -14.76 -29.80 5.62
N SER A 163 -13.51 -29.74 6.06
CA SER A 163 -12.57 -30.86 6.01
C SER A 163 -12.64 -31.77 7.22
N GLN A 164 -13.35 -31.40 8.29
CA GLN A 164 -13.47 -32.24 9.50
C GLN A 164 -14.74 -33.06 9.55
N LEU A 165 -15.62 -33.00 8.56
CA LEU A 165 -16.89 -33.74 8.52
C LEU A 165 -16.85 -35.03 7.67
N SER A 166 -15.67 -35.38 7.10
CA SER A 166 -15.60 -36.55 6.21
C SER A 166 -14.93 -37.79 6.80
N ASP A 167 -14.54 -37.79 8.08
CA ASP A 167 -13.83 -38.95 8.70
C ASP A 167 -14.61 -39.72 9.76
N TYR A 168 -15.95 -39.68 9.73
CA TYR A 168 -16.78 -40.56 10.54
C TYR A 168 -17.82 -41.28 9.69
N ASP A 169 -17.38 -42.22 8.89
CA ASP A 169 -18.24 -43.37 8.52
C ASP A 169 -17.41 -44.52 7.95
N TYR A 170 -16.89 -45.38 8.83
CA TYR A 170 -16.61 -46.81 8.54
C TYR A 170 -16.44 -47.59 9.86
N THR A 171 -17.53 -48.09 10.37
CA THR A 171 -17.61 -49.40 11.03
C THR A 171 -18.95 -50.02 10.78
#